data_b031991dda59617c77e7a0fc7a63d17e
#
_entry.id   b031991dda59617c77e7a0fc7a63d17e
#
_cell.length_a   1.000
_cell.length_b   1.000
_cell.length_c   1.000
_cell.angle_alpha   90.00
_cell.angle_beta   90.00
_cell.angle_gamma   90.00
#
_symmetry.space_group_name_H-M   'P 1'
#
loop_
_entity.id
_entity.type
_entity.pdbx_description
1 polymer ?
#
loop_
_entity_poly.entity_id
_entity_poly.type
_entity_poly.pdbx_seq_one_letter_code
_entity_poly.pdbx_strand_id
1 'polypeptide(L)'
;IQDNPVYRWVLRQYLTYLVGKRFNLAWYIEGGRTRTGKLLPPKMGLLRYLVDAVAQSGVQDVQIVPVSIVYDQLEEVAEMTAESRGAVKHAEGLRWLVDYARRQGRPAGRVQVNFGETLEISDALRSYGAADDPRLALSKLAFDVCTRINRATPVTRTGLVTLAMLGVDG
;
A
#
# COMPACT_ATOMS: atom_id res chain seq x y z
N ILE A 1 4.33 -1.41 18.53
CA ILE A 1 4.09 -0.03 18.06
C ILE A 1 2.65 0.40 18.41
N GLN A 2 1.64 -0.43 18.14
CA GLN A 2 0.24 -0.06 18.35
C GLN A 2 -0.14 0.17 19.82
N ASP A 3 0.58 -0.44 20.76
CA ASP A 3 0.26 -0.41 22.18
C ASP A 3 1.01 0.68 22.97
N ASN A 4 1.91 1.43 22.32
CA ASN A 4 2.66 2.49 22.97
C ASN A 4 2.01 3.87 22.71
N PRO A 5 1.39 4.51 23.71
CA PRO A 5 0.70 5.80 23.56
C PRO A 5 1.65 6.94 23.21
N VAL A 6 2.89 6.92 23.72
CA VAL A 6 3.90 7.94 23.43
C VAL A 6 4.30 7.86 21.96
N TYR A 7 4.54 6.65 21.44
CA TYR A 7 4.87 6.47 20.02
C TYR A 7 3.74 6.97 19.10
N ARG A 8 2.48 6.66 19.44
CA ARG A 8 1.32 7.15 18.67
C ARG A 8 1.22 8.67 18.68
N TRP A 9 1.49 9.28 19.82
CA TRP A 9 1.49 10.75 19.94
C TRP A 9 2.62 11.37 19.11
N VAL A 10 3.85 10.87 19.24
CA VAL A 10 5.00 11.34 18.44
C VAL A 10 4.73 11.19 16.93
N LEU A 11 4.21 10.04 16.49
CA LEU A 11 3.89 9.81 15.08
C LEU A 11 2.85 10.81 14.55
N ARG A 12 1.82 11.11 15.35
CA ARG A 12 0.80 12.11 14.98
C ARG A 12 1.42 13.50 14.81
N GLN A 13 2.22 13.94 15.78
CA GLN A 13 2.89 15.24 15.72
C GLN A 13 3.86 15.33 14.53
N TYR A 14 4.59 14.25 14.29
CA TYR A 14 5.52 14.17 13.16
C TYR A 14 4.80 14.27 11.80
N LEU A 15 3.68 13.55 11.63
CA LEU A 15 2.87 13.67 10.42
C LEU A 15 2.30 15.07 10.23
N THR A 16 1.78 15.71 11.30
CA THR A 16 1.30 17.09 11.23
C THR A 16 2.42 18.05 10.80
N TYR A 17 3.63 17.86 11.32
CA TYR A 17 4.80 18.64 10.90
C TYR A 17 5.14 18.43 9.44
N LEU A 18 5.20 17.16 8.98
CA LEU A 18 5.52 16.84 7.58
C LEU A 18 4.49 17.41 6.60
N VAL A 19 3.20 17.27 6.91
CA VAL A 19 2.10 17.84 6.12
C VAL A 19 2.21 19.36 6.08
N GLY A 20 2.40 20.02 7.23
CA GLY A 20 2.57 21.46 7.32
C GLY A 20 3.78 22.00 6.54
N LYS A 21 4.84 21.19 6.40
CA LYS A 21 6.01 21.49 5.58
C LYS A 21 5.89 21.04 4.12
N ARG A 22 4.74 20.47 3.74
CA ARG A 22 4.46 19.98 2.38
C ARG A 22 5.43 18.91 1.88
N PHE A 23 5.90 18.03 2.78
CA PHE A 23 6.69 16.87 2.37
C PHE A 23 5.81 15.82 1.68
N ASN A 24 6.34 15.20 0.62
CA ASN A 24 5.71 14.03 0.02
C ASN A 24 5.80 12.84 0.97
N LEU A 25 4.67 12.16 1.17
CA LEU A 25 4.57 10.99 2.02
C LEU A 25 4.21 9.77 1.17
N ALA A 26 4.84 8.64 1.44
CA ALA A 26 4.47 7.37 0.82
C ALA A 26 4.20 6.33 1.90
N TRP A 27 3.12 5.58 1.75
CA TRP A 27 2.81 4.48 2.68
C TRP A 27 2.01 3.38 1.98
N TYR A 28 2.02 2.20 2.59
CA TYR A 28 1.20 1.09 2.15
C TYR A 28 -0.11 1.08 2.93
N ILE A 29 -1.23 1.29 2.24
CA ILE A 29 -2.56 1.36 2.88
C ILE A 29 -2.95 0.04 3.55
N GLU A 30 -2.42 -1.07 3.07
CA GLU A 30 -2.62 -2.41 3.63
C GLU A 30 -1.84 -2.64 4.93
N GLY A 31 -0.87 -1.78 5.25
CA GLY A 31 -0.01 -1.91 6.42
C GLY A 31 0.96 -3.08 6.40
N GLY A 32 1.13 -3.73 5.25
CA GLY A 32 2.02 -4.87 5.06
C GLY A 32 2.03 -5.38 3.62
N ARG A 33 2.84 -6.40 3.37
CA ARG A 33 2.89 -7.08 2.06
C ARG A 33 1.79 -8.13 1.96
N THR A 34 1.11 -8.19 0.82
CA THR A 34 0.21 -9.31 0.50
C THR A 34 1.03 -10.49 -0.03
N ARG A 35 0.68 -11.71 0.42
CA ARG A 35 1.30 -12.95 -0.07
C ARG A 35 0.58 -13.54 -1.28
N THR A 36 -0.65 -13.12 -1.49
CA THR A 36 -1.53 -13.64 -2.54
C THR A 36 -1.63 -12.74 -3.76
N GLY A 37 -0.98 -11.57 -3.74
CA GLY A 37 -1.14 -10.54 -4.77
C GLY A 37 -2.50 -9.81 -4.73
N LYS A 38 -3.42 -10.22 -3.86
CA LYS A 38 -4.70 -9.54 -3.67
C LYS A 38 -4.54 -8.37 -2.72
N LEU A 39 -5.22 -7.26 -3.02
CA LEU A 39 -5.27 -6.11 -2.12
C LEU A 39 -5.92 -6.51 -0.78
N LEU A 40 -5.22 -6.25 0.31
CA LEU A 40 -5.72 -6.52 1.66
C LEU A 40 -6.66 -5.38 2.12
N PRO A 41 -7.51 -5.64 3.13
CA PRO A 41 -8.31 -4.59 3.75
C PRO A 41 -7.43 -3.45 4.27
N PRO A 42 -7.85 -2.18 4.07
CA PRO A 42 -7.06 -1.02 4.44
C PRO A 42 -6.85 -0.92 5.96
N LYS A 43 -5.63 -0.49 6.37
CA LYS A 43 -5.32 -0.16 7.75
C LYS A 43 -5.56 1.33 7.99
N MET A 44 -6.56 1.63 8.80
CA MET A 44 -7.08 2.99 9.00
C MET A 44 -6.16 3.91 9.81
N GLY A 45 -5.18 3.36 10.55
CA GLY A 45 -4.43 4.12 11.55
C GLY A 45 -3.67 5.32 10.98
N LEU A 46 -2.87 5.10 9.92
CA LEU A 46 -2.07 6.17 9.31
C LEU A 46 -2.95 7.15 8.53
N LEU A 47 -3.97 6.63 7.81
CA LEU A 47 -4.91 7.47 7.08
C LEU A 47 -5.65 8.42 8.03
N ARG A 48 -6.06 7.94 9.21
CA ARG A 48 -6.67 8.78 10.25
C ARG A 48 -5.73 9.89 10.71
N TYR A 49 -4.46 9.55 10.99
CA TYR A 49 -3.48 10.56 11.40
C TYR A 49 -3.22 11.59 10.30
N LEU A 50 -3.25 11.17 9.03
CA LEU A 50 -3.12 12.08 7.91
C LEU A 50 -4.31 13.05 7.81
N VAL A 51 -5.54 12.56 7.97
CA VAL A 51 -6.75 13.39 8.03
C VAL A 51 -6.68 14.39 9.18
N ASP A 52 -6.29 13.91 10.37
CA ASP A 52 -6.09 14.79 11.54
C ASP A 52 -5.00 15.85 11.26
N ALA A 53 -3.93 15.47 10.57
CA ALA A 53 -2.82 16.38 10.23
C ALA A 53 -3.25 17.46 9.22
N VAL A 54 -4.06 17.13 8.22
CA VAL A 54 -4.63 18.12 7.28
C VAL A 54 -5.43 19.16 8.04
N ALA A 55 -6.31 18.72 8.96
CA ALA A 55 -7.13 19.63 9.75
C ALA A 55 -6.32 20.54 10.69
N GLN A 56 -5.13 20.09 11.16
CA GLN A 56 -4.32 20.78 12.16
C GLN A 56 -3.16 21.61 11.59
N SER A 57 -2.68 21.29 10.38
CA SER A 57 -1.46 21.88 9.81
C SER A 57 -1.66 23.24 9.14
N GLY A 58 -2.92 23.65 8.92
CA GLY A 58 -3.24 24.89 8.19
C GLY A 58 -2.94 24.82 6.68
N VAL A 59 -2.61 23.66 6.13
CA VAL A 59 -2.54 23.49 4.66
C VAL A 59 -3.94 23.47 4.08
N GLN A 60 -4.06 23.92 2.82
CA GLN A 60 -5.35 24.00 2.14
C GLN A 60 -5.95 22.61 1.94
N ASP A 61 -5.16 21.66 1.40
CA ASP A 61 -5.53 20.25 1.29
C ASP A 61 -4.29 19.38 0.99
N VAL A 62 -4.49 18.07 0.99
CA VAL A 62 -3.50 17.06 0.63
C VAL A 62 -4.11 16.11 -0.39
N GLN A 63 -3.39 15.92 -1.49
CA GLN A 63 -3.78 14.97 -2.53
C GLN A 63 -3.23 13.58 -2.23
N ILE A 64 -4.08 12.58 -2.33
CA ILE A 64 -3.68 11.17 -2.35
C ILE A 64 -3.54 10.73 -3.81
N VAL A 65 -2.37 10.18 -4.13
CA VAL A 65 -2.07 9.58 -5.43
C VAL A 65 -2.02 8.06 -5.25
N PRO A 66 -3.03 7.32 -5.68
CA PRO A 66 -3.01 5.86 -5.67
C PRO A 66 -1.93 5.35 -6.63
N VAL A 67 -1.09 4.42 -6.17
CA VAL A 67 -0.01 3.85 -6.98
C VAL A 67 -0.12 2.33 -6.96
N SER A 68 -0.12 1.72 -8.14
CA SER A 68 -0.01 0.27 -8.32
C SER A 68 1.36 -0.08 -8.89
N ILE A 69 2.02 -1.06 -8.28
CA ILE A 69 3.32 -1.58 -8.71
C ILE A 69 3.16 -3.07 -8.99
N VAL A 70 3.38 -3.46 -10.25
CA VAL A 70 3.26 -4.85 -10.69
C VAL A 70 4.59 -5.31 -11.31
N TYR A 71 5.05 -6.46 -10.89
CA TYR A 71 6.26 -7.12 -11.37
C TYR A 71 5.90 -8.27 -12.30
N ASP A 72 6.51 -8.35 -13.49
CA ASP A 72 6.31 -9.47 -14.41
C ASP A 72 6.90 -10.78 -13.83
N GLN A 73 7.98 -10.67 -13.07
CA GLN A 73 8.62 -11.78 -12.38
C GLN A 73 8.91 -11.36 -10.92
N LEU A 74 8.42 -12.15 -9.99
CA LEU A 74 8.76 -12.01 -8.58
C LEU A 74 9.86 -13.03 -8.26
N GLU A 75 11.07 -12.58 -7.98
CA GLU A 75 12.16 -13.46 -7.56
C GLU A 75 11.83 -14.21 -6.25
N GLU A 76 10.98 -13.60 -5.43
CA GLU A 76 10.55 -14.11 -4.12
C GLU A 76 9.37 -15.11 -4.19
N VAL A 77 8.87 -15.49 -5.39
CA VAL A 77 7.69 -16.39 -5.49
C VAL A 77 7.90 -17.70 -4.76
N ALA A 78 9.08 -18.29 -4.87
CA ALA A 78 9.40 -19.54 -4.18
C ALA A 78 9.38 -19.38 -2.65
N GLU A 79 9.92 -18.27 -2.13
CA GLU A 79 9.93 -17.95 -0.70
C GLU A 79 8.51 -17.61 -0.21
N MET A 80 7.76 -16.81 -0.97
CA MET A 80 6.35 -16.49 -0.67
C MET A 80 5.48 -17.75 -0.66
N THR A 81 5.70 -18.66 -1.59
CA THR A 81 4.98 -19.95 -1.64
C THR A 81 5.35 -20.84 -0.46
N ALA A 82 6.62 -20.92 -0.09
CA ALA A 82 7.08 -21.65 1.07
C ALA A 82 6.51 -21.09 2.38
N GLU A 83 6.54 -19.75 2.54
CA GLU A 83 5.94 -19.07 3.69
C GLU A 83 4.40 -19.28 3.75
N SER A 84 3.71 -19.27 2.61
CA SER A 84 2.27 -19.53 2.57
C SER A 84 1.91 -20.96 3.01
N ARG A 85 2.86 -21.90 2.87
CA ARG A 85 2.75 -23.28 3.33
C ARG A 85 3.26 -23.50 4.76
N GLY A 86 3.58 -22.41 5.49
CA GLY A 86 3.99 -22.49 6.90
C GLY A 86 5.49 -22.58 7.14
N ALA A 87 6.34 -22.34 6.13
CA ALA A 87 7.78 -22.28 6.34
C ALA A 87 8.17 -21.10 7.24
N VAL A 88 9.08 -21.33 8.18
CA VAL A 88 9.61 -20.32 9.08
C VAL A 88 10.54 -19.40 8.31
N LYS A 89 10.40 -18.10 8.52
CA LYS A 89 11.27 -17.07 7.94
C LYS A 89 12.71 -17.28 8.39
N HIS A 90 13.60 -17.59 7.45
CA HIS A 90 15.02 -17.66 7.76
C HIS A 90 15.60 -16.25 7.97
N ALA A 91 16.45 -16.11 9.00
CA ALA A 91 17.15 -14.86 9.26
C ALA A 91 18.08 -14.51 8.08
N GLU A 92 18.00 -13.25 7.64
CA GLU A 92 18.82 -12.69 6.58
C GLU A 92 20.30 -12.63 7.04
N GLY A 93 21.09 -13.67 6.70
CA GLY A 93 22.52 -13.75 7.02
C GLY A 93 23.39 -13.26 5.87
N LEU A 94 24.70 -13.08 6.14
CA LEU A 94 25.69 -12.68 5.13
C LEU A 94 25.70 -13.58 3.89
N ARG A 95 25.40 -14.87 4.06
CA ARG A 95 25.29 -15.84 2.96
C ARG A 95 24.14 -15.49 2.02
N TRP A 96 22.98 -15.09 2.56
CA TRP A 96 21.84 -14.61 1.78
C TRP A 96 22.22 -13.37 0.94
N LEU A 97 22.98 -12.43 1.52
CA LEU A 97 23.42 -11.21 0.82
C LEU A 97 24.33 -11.53 -0.37
N VAL A 98 25.25 -12.49 -0.22
CA VAL A 98 26.13 -12.94 -1.33
C VAL A 98 25.32 -13.65 -2.43
N ASP A 99 24.39 -14.50 -2.07
CA ASP A 99 23.52 -15.20 -3.02
C ASP A 99 22.57 -14.22 -3.72
N TYR A 100 22.06 -13.23 -3.01
CA TYR A 100 21.27 -12.14 -3.56
C TYR A 100 22.09 -11.31 -4.58
N ALA A 101 23.30 -10.89 -4.22
CA ALA A 101 24.17 -10.14 -5.12
C ALA A 101 24.52 -10.92 -6.40
N ARG A 102 24.71 -12.25 -6.30
CA ARG A 102 24.96 -13.11 -7.46
C ARG A 102 23.73 -13.26 -8.37
N ARG A 103 22.51 -13.19 -7.83
CA ARG A 103 21.27 -13.29 -8.59
C ARG A 103 20.91 -11.99 -9.31
N GLN A 104 21.39 -10.83 -8.85
CA GLN A 104 21.12 -9.53 -9.47
C GLN A 104 21.58 -9.40 -10.93
N GLY A 105 22.45 -10.31 -11.42
CA GLY A 105 22.86 -10.38 -12.84
C GLY A 105 21.79 -10.97 -13.79
N ARG A 106 20.64 -11.46 -13.28
CA ARG A 106 19.57 -12.02 -14.10
C ARG A 106 18.55 -10.93 -14.46
N PRO A 107 18.01 -10.91 -15.71
CA PRO A 107 16.95 -9.97 -16.05
C PRO A 107 15.72 -10.22 -15.17
N ALA A 108 15.42 -9.29 -14.29
CA ALA A 108 14.31 -9.38 -13.33
C ALA A 108 12.93 -9.10 -13.94
N GLY A 109 12.80 -9.09 -15.27
CA GLY A 109 11.56 -8.76 -15.95
C GLY A 109 11.27 -7.25 -15.94
N ARG A 110 10.00 -6.89 -16.19
CA ARG A 110 9.53 -5.51 -16.19
C ARG A 110 8.83 -5.19 -14.87
N VAL A 111 9.02 -3.97 -14.40
CA VAL A 111 8.22 -3.38 -13.33
C VAL A 111 7.30 -2.34 -13.96
N GLN A 112 6.00 -2.47 -13.74
CA GLN A 112 5.00 -1.51 -14.17
C GLN A 112 4.54 -0.71 -12.96
N VAL A 113 4.72 0.62 -13.03
CA VAL A 113 4.27 1.55 -12.01
C VAL A 113 3.18 2.42 -12.62
N ASN A 114 1.96 2.27 -12.13
CA ASN A 114 0.81 3.02 -12.61
C ASN A 114 0.28 3.93 -11.51
N PHE A 115 0.01 5.17 -11.90
CA PHE A 115 -0.63 6.17 -11.03
C PHE A 115 -2.13 6.18 -11.33
N GLY A 116 -2.93 6.04 -10.29
CA GLY A 116 -4.38 6.13 -10.37
C GLY A 116 -4.86 7.57 -10.32
N GLU A 117 -6.16 7.74 -10.49
CA GLU A 117 -6.82 9.03 -10.37
C GLU A 117 -6.65 9.58 -8.94
N THR A 118 -6.14 10.81 -8.83
CA THR A 118 -5.90 11.48 -7.55
C THR A 118 -7.21 11.86 -6.86
N LEU A 119 -7.15 12.04 -5.55
CA LEU A 119 -8.26 12.58 -4.77
C LEU A 119 -7.74 13.55 -3.71
N GLU A 120 -8.48 14.61 -3.45
CA GLU A 120 -8.23 15.53 -2.34
C GLU A 120 -8.96 15.06 -1.08
N ILE A 121 -8.24 15.04 0.04
CA ILE A 121 -8.74 14.45 1.30
C ILE A 121 -9.98 15.19 1.78
N SER A 122 -9.94 16.54 1.82
CA SER A 122 -11.03 17.36 2.35
C SER A 122 -12.28 17.26 1.51
N ASP A 123 -12.14 17.28 0.18
CA ASP A 123 -13.27 17.17 -0.74
C ASP A 123 -13.90 15.77 -0.69
N ALA A 124 -13.08 14.74 -0.65
CA ALA A 124 -13.54 13.37 -0.52
C ALA A 124 -14.31 13.17 0.80
N LEU A 125 -13.74 13.59 1.92
CA LEU A 125 -14.40 13.47 3.22
C LEU A 125 -15.74 14.23 3.28
N ARG A 126 -15.79 15.43 2.70
CA ARG A 126 -17.04 16.22 2.59
C ARG A 126 -18.08 15.47 1.79
N SER A 127 -17.71 14.93 0.63
CA SER A 127 -18.62 14.17 -0.24
C SER A 127 -19.12 12.87 0.40
N TYR A 128 -18.33 12.29 1.33
CA TYR A 128 -18.70 11.05 2.04
C TYR A 128 -19.51 11.29 3.32
N GLY A 129 -19.85 12.55 3.65
CA GLY A 129 -20.68 12.90 4.78
C GLY A 129 -19.91 12.94 6.10
N ALA A 130 -18.68 13.46 6.10
CA ALA A 130 -17.84 13.55 7.31
C ALA A 130 -18.43 14.44 8.42
N ALA A 131 -19.33 15.36 8.08
CA ALA A 131 -20.05 16.17 9.04
C ALA A 131 -21.01 15.34 9.91
N ASP A 132 -21.65 14.31 9.32
CA ASP A 132 -22.63 13.46 9.98
C ASP A 132 -21.95 12.26 10.68
N ASP A 133 -21.06 11.56 9.96
CA ASP A 133 -20.34 10.41 10.49
C ASP A 133 -18.87 10.40 10.00
N PRO A 134 -17.96 10.99 10.78
CA PRO A 134 -16.54 11.02 10.42
C PRO A 134 -15.89 9.64 10.30
N ARG A 135 -16.38 8.63 11.05
CA ARG A 135 -15.81 7.26 11.00
C ARG A 135 -16.20 6.57 9.70
N LEU A 136 -17.47 6.69 9.33
CA LEU A 136 -17.96 6.12 8.07
C LEU A 136 -17.29 6.82 6.87
N ALA A 137 -17.16 8.15 6.90
CA ALA A 137 -16.48 8.91 5.85
C ALA A 137 -15.02 8.49 5.69
N LEU A 138 -14.28 8.27 6.78
CA LEU A 138 -12.92 7.75 6.74
C LEU A 138 -12.86 6.34 6.13
N SER A 139 -13.83 5.49 6.44
CA SER A 139 -13.91 4.13 5.88
C SER A 139 -14.20 4.17 4.38
N LYS A 140 -15.09 5.07 3.92
CA LYS A 140 -15.36 5.29 2.51
C LYS A 140 -14.13 5.83 1.78
N LEU A 141 -13.39 6.77 2.38
CA LEU A 141 -12.13 7.29 1.84
C LEU A 141 -11.11 6.17 1.64
N ALA A 142 -10.92 5.33 2.65
CA ALA A 142 -9.98 4.20 2.54
C ALA A 142 -10.40 3.21 1.45
N PHE A 143 -11.69 2.91 1.33
CA PHE A 143 -12.23 2.04 0.29
C PHE A 143 -12.06 2.64 -1.11
N ASP A 144 -12.29 3.94 -1.27
CA ASP A 144 -12.11 4.63 -2.56
C ASP A 144 -10.63 4.61 -2.98
N VAL A 145 -9.69 4.87 -2.06
CA VAL A 145 -8.25 4.74 -2.33
C VAL A 145 -7.91 3.33 -2.82
N CYS A 146 -8.40 2.29 -2.14
CA CYS A 146 -8.18 0.90 -2.56
C CYS A 146 -8.80 0.61 -3.93
N THR A 147 -9.97 1.12 -4.22
CA THR A 147 -10.64 0.97 -5.52
C THR A 147 -9.84 1.64 -6.63
N ARG A 148 -9.29 2.83 -6.39
CA ARG A 148 -8.43 3.55 -7.35
C ARG A 148 -7.09 2.83 -7.57
N ILE A 149 -6.49 2.23 -6.53
CA ILE A 149 -5.32 1.36 -6.68
C ILE A 149 -5.65 0.17 -7.59
N ASN A 150 -6.76 -0.52 -7.34
CA ASN A 150 -7.20 -1.65 -8.16
C ASN A 150 -7.45 -1.24 -9.62
N ARG A 151 -8.09 -0.12 -9.86
CA ARG A 151 -8.33 0.40 -11.22
C ARG A 151 -7.03 0.79 -11.94
N ALA A 152 -6.02 1.26 -11.21
CA ALA A 152 -4.71 1.56 -11.73
C ALA A 152 -3.86 0.31 -11.98
N THR A 153 -4.25 -0.85 -11.43
CA THR A 153 -3.50 -2.10 -11.57
C THR A 153 -3.64 -2.66 -12.98
N PRO A 154 -2.54 -2.79 -13.74
CA PRO A 154 -2.60 -3.27 -15.12
C PRO A 154 -2.87 -4.77 -15.18
N VAL A 155 -3.58 -5.19 -16.19
CA VAL A 155 -3.71 -6.61 -16.54
C VAL A 155 -2.48 -7.01 -17.34
N THR A 156 -1.62 -7.85 -16.76
CA THR A 156 -0.40 -8.32 -17.42
C THR A 156 -0.66 -9.52 -18.33
N ARG A 157 0.19 -9.70 -19.33
CA ARG A 157 0.13 -10.90 -20.22
C ARG A 157 0.30 -12.18 -19.40
N THR A 158 1.24 -12.18 -18.46
CA THR A 158 1.47 -13.32 -17.56
C THR A 158 0.22 -13.62 -16.74
N GLY A 159 -0.45 -12.60 -16.20
CA GLY A 159 -1.70 -12.76 -15.46
C GLY A 159 -2.82 -13.36 -16.29
N LEU A 160 -2.97 -12.94 -17.55
CA LEU A 160 -3.97 -13.50 -18.47
C LEU A 160 -3.69 -14.97 -18.80
N VAL A 161 -2.43 -15.32 -19.10
CA VAL A 161 -2.04 -16.71 -19.35
C VAL A 161 -2.28 -17.59 -18.13
N THR A 162 -1.88 -17.12 -16.94
CA THR A 162 -2.10 -17.85 -15.70
C THR A 162 -3.59 -18.07 -15.44
N LEU A 163 -4.41 -17.04 -15.65
CA LEU A 163 -5.87 -17.14 -15.47
C LEU A 163 -6.48 -18.15 -16.47
N ALA A 164 -6.04 -18.13 -17.73
CA ALA A 164 -6.48 -19.09 -18.73
C ALA A 164 -6.09 -20.53 -18.36
N MET A 165 -4.85 -20.73 -17.87
CA MET A 165 -4.39 -22.05 -17.43
C MET A 165 -5.17 -22.60 -16.22
N LEU A 166 -5.51 -21.73 -15.26
CA LEU A 166 -6.31 -22.12 -14.09
C LEU A 166 -7.80 -22.34 -14.41
N GLY A 167 -8.30 -21.78 -15.50
CA GLY A 167 -9.70 -21.91 -15.91
C GLY A 167 -10.00 -23.12 -16.80
N VAL A 168 -8.97 -23.86 -17.23
CA VAL A 168 -9.14 -25.02 -18.14
C VAL A 168 -9.52 -26.30 -17.38
N ASP A 169 -9.31 -26.36 -16.06
CA ASP A 169 -9.59 -27.51 -15.21
C ASP A 169 -10.97 -27.45 -14.50
N GLY A 170 -11.92 -26.63 -15.00
CA GLY A 170 -13.25 -26.45 -14.45
C GLY A 170 -14.36 -26.99 -15.34
#